data_598c88d39ef62a03e0bb3b949cae57f1
#
_entry.id   598c88d39ef62a03e0bb3b949cae57f1
#
_cell.length_a   1.000
_cell.length_b   1.000
_cell.length_c   1.000
_cell.angle_alpha   90.00
_cell.angle_beta   90.00
_cell.angle_gamma   90.00
#
_symmetry.space_group_name_H-M   'P 1'
#
loop_
_entity.id
_entity.type
_entity.pdbx_description
1 polymer ?
#
loop_
_entity_poly.entity_id
_entity_poly.type
_entity_poly.pdbx_seq_one_letter_code
_entity_poly.pdbx_strand_id
1 'polypeptide(L)'
;MNSLVFNKFLTVAIADAKNVVASDYVGIVSANKVADKLDKTGWKIKKSEFINAPVIEDFPLVLECKLVSYDTETEICIGEVVNVSVDDSILNGQGKIDLEKFEPICYDCDTHGYYKLGEKVGNAFKDGLKLK
;
A
#
# COMPACT_ATOMS: atom_id res chain seq x y z
N MET A 1 -21.90 -4.30 3.91
CA MET A 1 -21.11 -4.88 4.93
C MET A 1 -19.70 -5.05 4.47
N ASN A 2 -18.76 -4.70 5.25
CA ASN A 2 -17.41 -4.84 4.82
C ASN A 2 -16.81 -6.17 5.29
N SER A 3 -15.98 -6.75 4.44
CA SER A 3 -15.29 -8.01 4.69
C SER A 3 -14.40 -7.98 5.94
N LEU A 4 -14.03 -6.80 6.42
CA LEU A 4 -13.22 -6.63 7.63
C LEU A 4 -13.92 -7.11 8.90
N VAL A 5 -15.26 -7.12 8.93
CA VAL A 5 -16.04 -7.59 10.09
C VAL A 5 -15.96 -9.10 10.25
N PHE A 6 -15.82 -9.82 9.15
CA PHE A 6 -15.79 -11.29 9.15
C PHE A 6 -14.42 -11.89 8.90
N ASN A 7 -13.54 -11.16 8.24
CA ASN A 7 -12.19 -11.61 7.99
C ASN A 7 -11.25 -10.98 9.02
N LYS A 8 -10.51 -11.83 9.73
CA LYS A 8 -9.53 -11.40 10.73
C LYS A 8 -8.19 -10.95 10.13
N PHE A 9 -8.06 -11.00 8.83
CA PHE A 9 -6.82 -10.68 8.13
C PHE A 9 -7.09 -9.72 6.97
N LEU A 10 -6.10 -8.89 6.68
CA LEU A 10 -6.13 -7.96 5.55
C LEU A 10 -4.73 -7.74 5.01
N THR A 11 -4.66 -7.31 3.75
CA THR A 11 -3.41 -6.84 3.17
C THR A 11 -3.51 -5.36 2.82
N VAL A 12 -2.39 -4.66 2.94
CA VAL A 12 -2.26 -3.26 2.54
C VAL A 12 -1.17 -3.18 1.48
N ALA A 13 -1.58 -2.97 0.24
CA ALA A 13 -0.65 -2.73 -0.85
C ALA A 13 -0.29 -1.24 -0.90
N ILE A 14 1.00 -0.95 -0.96
CA ILE A 14 1.47 0.43 -1.04
C ILE A 14 1.50 0.87 -2.50
N ALA A 15 0.72 1.88 -2.82
CA ALA A 15 0.58 2.36 -4.19
C ALA A 15 1.86 3.03 -4.70
N ASP A 16 2.18 2.76 -5.95
CA ASP A 16 3.32 3.31 -6.67
C ASP A 16 2.88 4.03 -7.95
N ALA A 17 3.81 4.75 -8.57
CA ALA A 17 3.52 5.53 -9.77
C ALA A 17 3.04 4.68 -10.95
N LYS A 18 3.52 3.44 -11.06
CA LYS A 18 3.12 2.50 -12.11
C LYS A 18 1.64 2.11 -12.02
N ASN A 19 1.13 2.01 -10.79
CA ASN A 19 -0.24 1.57 -10.51
C ASN A 19 -1.21 2.73 -10.22
N VAL A 20 -0.82 3.99 -10.44
CA VAL A 20 -1.62 5.16 -10.02
C VAL A 20 -3.02 5.17 -10.63
N VAL A 21 -3.16 4.87 -11.91
CA VAL A 21 -4.45 4.91 -12.61
C VAL A 21 -5.42 3.87 -12.03
N ALA A 22 -4.96 2.63 -11.87
CA ALA A 22 -5.78 1.57 -11.32
C ALA A 22 -6.08 1.80 -9.84
N SER A 23 -5.14 2.35 -9.07
CA SER A 23 -5.34 2.70 -7.66
C SER A 23 -6.39 3.79 -7.50
N ASP A 24 -6.35 4.83 -8.32
CA ASP A 24 -7.36 5.89 -8.33
C ASP A 24 -8.73 5.33 -8.71
N TYR A 25 -8.78 4.51 -9.76
CA TYR A 25 -10.02 3.89 -10.23
C TYR A 25 -10.74 3.10 -9.12
N VAL A 26 -10.04 2.25 -8.38
CA VAL A 26 -10.69 1.47 -7.31
C VAL A 26 -11.12 2.34 -6.13
N GLY A 27 -10.53 3.53 -5.98
CA GLY A 27 -10.94 4.51 -4.97
C GLY A 27 -12.21 5.27 -5.34
N ILE A 28 -12.42 5.57 -6.63
CA ILE A 28 -13.59 6.33 -7.08
C ILE A 28 -14.81 5.47 -7.40
N VAL A 29 -14.64 4.17 -7.56
CA VAL A 29 -15.71 3.25 -7.95
C VAL A 29 -16.04 2.28 -6.82
N SER A 30 -17.32 2.26 -6.41
CA SER A 30 -17.78 1.31 -5.38
C SER A 30 -18.00 -0.08 -5.97
N ALA A 31 -17.51 -1.11 -5.28
CA ALA A 31 -17.79 -2.51 -5.63
C ALA A 31 -19.28 -2.87 -5.56
N ASN A 32 -20.07 -2.12 -4.79
CA ASN A 32 -21.52 -2.28 -4.72
C ASN A 32 -22.22 -1.83 -6.03
N LYS A 33 -21.60 -0.92 -6.77
CA LYS A 33 -22.12 -0.41 -8.05
C LYS A 33 -21.47 -1.09 -9.25
N VAL A 34 -20.19 -1.44 -9.14
CA VAL A 34 -19.41 -2.09 -10.20
C VAL A 34 -18.74 -3.33 -9.61
N ALA A 35 -19.42 -4.48 -9.74
CA ALA A 35 -18.96 -5.74 -9.13
C ALA A 35 -17.63 -6.23 -9.70
N ASP A 36 -17.35 -5.90 -10.96
CA ASP A 36 -16.15 -6.30 -11.72
C ASP A 36 -15.01 -5.26 -11.66
N LYS A 37 -15.04 -4.34 -10.69
CA LYS A 37 -14.06 -3.24 -10.66
C LYS A 37 -12.61 -3.71 -10.60
N LEU A 38 -12.33 -4.82 -9.92
CA LEU A 38 -10.96 -5.37 -9.87
C LEU A 38 -10.53 -5.96 -11.20
N ASP A 39 -11.43 -6.56 -11.97
CA ASP A 39 -11.12 -7.11 -13.29
C ASP A 39 -10.66 -6.02 -14.26
N LYS A 40 -11.22 -4.81 -14.13
CA LYS A 40 -10.86 -3.66 -14.97
C LYS A 40 -9.46 -3.11 -14.70
N THR A 41 -8.89 -3.39 -13.54
CA THR A 41 -7.52 -2.97 -13.21
C THR A 41 -6.46 -3.78 -13.95
N GLY A 42 -6.78 -4.99 -14.35
CA GLY A 42 -5.82 -5.95 -14.88
C GLY A 42 -4.89 -6.55 -13.84
N TRP A 43 -5.09 -6.25 -12.56
CA TRP A 43 -4.26 -6.78 -11.49
C TRP A 43 -4.43 -8.28 -11.32
N LYS A 44 -3.33 -8.94 -10.99
CA LYS A 44 -3.31 -10.35 -10.63
C LYS A 44 -3.43 -10.49 -9.12
N ILE A 45 -4.40 -11.29 -8.69
CA ILE A 45 -4.68 -11.51 -7.28
C ILE A 45 -4.38 -12.96 -6.95
N LYS A 46 -3.64 -13.17 -5.87
CA LYS A 46 -3.38 -14.51 -5.31
C LYS A 46 -3.69 -14.51 -3.81
N LYS A 47 -3.80 -15.70 -3.23
CA LYS A 47 -3.89 -15.84 -1.78
C LYS A 47 -2.51 -15.66 -1.15
N SER A 48 -2.42 -14.96 -0.02
CA SER A 48 -1.19 -14.90 0.76
C SER A 48 -0.75 -16.28 1.24
N GLU A 49 0.56 -16.51 1.30
CA GLU A 49 1.15 -17.72 1.90
C GLU A 49 1.18 -17.64 3.43
N PHE A 50 1.04 -16.47 4.02
CA PHE A 50 1.21 -16.21 5.44
C PHE A 50 -0.09 -15.98 6.18
N ILE A 51 -1.12 -15.43 5.52
CA ILE A 51 -2.41 -15.10 6.11
C ILE A 51 -3.55 -15.45 5.17
N ASN A 52 -4.75 -15.57 5.71
CA ASN A 52 -5.96 -15.81 4.91
C ASN A 52 -6.52 -14.50 4.34
N ALA A 53 -5.78 -13.90 3.42
CA ALA A 53 -6.18 -12.68 2.73
C ALA A 53 -5.57 -12.63 1.31
N PRO A 54 -6.19 -11.90 0.38
CA PRO A 54 -5.65 -11.77 -0.99
C PRO A 54 -4.47 -10.81 -1.04
N VAL A 55 -3.56 -11.06 -1.97
CA VAL A 55 -2.44 -10.19 -2.31
C VAL A 55 -2.55 -9.80 -3.78
N ILE A 56 -2.39 -8.52 -4.08
CA ILE A 56 -2.30 -8.03 -5.46
C ILE A 56 -0.84 -8.08 -5.89
N GLU A 57 -0.51 -8.97 -6.82
CA GLU A 57 0.88 -9.24 -7.23
C GLU A 57 1.56 -8.06 -7.94
N ASP A 58 0.77 -7.13 -8.50
CA ASP A 58 1.28 -5.98 -9.24
C ASP A 58 1.87 -4.89 -8.32
N PHE A 59 1.64 -4.97 -7.02
CA PHE A 59 2.24 -4.03 -6.06
C PHE A 59 3.52 -4.61 -5.48
N PRO A 60 4.64 -3.85 -5.53
CA PRO A 60 5.93 -4.37 -5.11
C PRO A 60 6.12 -4.41 -3.58
N LEU A 61 5.27 -3.74 -2.81
CA LEU A 61 5.31 -3.74 -1.35
C LEU A 61 3.92 -3.96 -0.79
N VAL A 62 3.76 -5.03 -0.02
CA VAL A 62 2.49 -5.41 0.60
C VAL A 62 2.71 -5.72 2.07
N LEU A 63 1.90 -5.09 2.93
CA LEU A 63 1.81 -5.42 4.35
C LEU A 63 0.72 -6.47 4.54
N GLU A 64 1.03 -7.55 5.23
CA GLU A 64 0.10 -8.62 5.55
C GLU A 64 -0.22 -8.53 7.04
N CYS A 65 -1.49 -8.31 7.35
CA CYS A 65 -1.92 -7.88 8.67
C CYS A 65 -2.98 -8.79 9.27
N LYS A 66 -2.92 -8.92 10.60
CA LYS A 66 -4.01 -9.43 11.42
C LYS A 66 -4.85 -8.24 11.89
N LEU A 67 -6.16 -8.33 11.72
CA LEU A 67 -7.07 -7.29 12.20
C LEU A 67 -7.07 -7.27 13.73
N VAL A 68 -6.77 -6.11 14.31
CA VAL A 68 -6.87 -5.87 15.75
C VAL A 68 -8.25 -5.31 16.08
N SER A 69 -8.67 -4.25 15.39
CA SER A 69 -9.99 -3.63 15.58
C SER A 69 -10.43 -2.86 14.35
N TYR A 70 -11.73 -2.71 14.23
CA TYR A 70 -12.35 -1.82 13.25
C TYR A 70 -13.53 -1.10 13.91
N ASP A 71 -13.46 0.22 13.93
CA ASP A 71 -14.49 1.07 14.47
C ASP A 71 -15.38 1.55 13.31
N THR A 72 -16.66 1.18 13.34
CA THR A 72 -17.62 1.49 12.28
C THR A 72 -18.08 2.94 12.27
N GLU A 73 -17.94 3.66 13.38
CA GLU A 73 -18.33 5.08 13.47
C GLU A 73 -17.24 6.00 12.92
N THR A 74 -15.98 5.72 13.27
CA THR A 74 -14.83 6.51 12.84
C THR A 74 -14.18 5.95 11.58
N GLU A 75 -14.54 4.74 11.18
CA GLU A 75 -13.92 3.99 10.07
C GLU A 75 -12.43 3.71 10.28
N ILE A 76 -11.94 3.76 11.52
CA ILE A 76 -10.56 3.46 11.85
C ILE A 76 -10.35 1.95 11.92
N CYS A 77 -9.41 1.48 11.11
CA CYS A 77 -8.96 0.09 11.10
C CYS A 77 -7.56 0.00 11.70
N ILE A 78 -7.39 -0.86 12.70
CA ILE A 78 -6.08 -1.15 13.30
C ILE A 78 -5.69 -2.58 12.96
N GLY A 79 -4.54 -2.73 12.32
CA GLY A 79 -3.97 -4.03 11.97
C GLY A 79 -2.58 -4.21 12.54
N GLU A 80 -2.27 -5.42 12.97
CA GLU A 80 -0.93 -5.84 13.33
C GLU A 80 -0.22 -6.38 12.09
N VAL A 81 0.91 -5.80 11.71
CA VAL A 81 1.72 -6.28 10.60
C VAL A 81 2.42 -7.58 11.02
N VAL A 82 2.05 -8.68 10.40
CA VAL A 82 2.62 -10.00 10.69
C VAL A 82 3.65 -10.44 9.65
N ASN A 83 3.59 -9.86 8.45
CA ASN A 83 4.59 -10.07 7.39
C ASN A 83 4.62 -8.88 6.44
N VAL A 84 5.78 -8.64 5.86
CA VAL A 84 5.98 -7.65 4.79
C VAL A 84 6.58 -8.37 3.60
N SER A 85 5.89 -8.31 2.47
CA SER A 85 6.35 -8.89 1.20
C SER A 85 6.87 -7.78 0.29
N VAL A 86 8.09 -7.93 -0.19
CA VAL A 86 8.77 -6.95 -1.05
C VAL A 86 9.25 -7.66 -2.32
N ASP A 87 8.95 -7.07 -3.47
CA ASP A 87 9.47 -7.56 -4.76
C ASP A 87 10.95 -7.18 -4.89
N ASP A 88 11.76 -8.11 -5.40
CA ASP A 88 13.19 -7.87 -5.59
C ASP A 88 13.50 -6.68 -6.51
N SER A 89 12.58 -6.34 -7.42
CA SER A 89 12.74 -5.24 -8.37
C SER A 89 12.90 -3.87 -7.72
N ILE A 90 12.44 -3.70 -6.47
CA ILE A 90 12.55 -2.44 -5.73
C ILE A 90 13.64 -2.46 -4.66
N LEU A 91 14.44 -3.52 -4.60
CA LEU A 91 15.55 -3.61 -3.66
C LEU A 91 16.85 -3.08 -4.28
N ASN A 92 17.69 -2.47 -3.44
CA ASN A 92 19.05 -2.11 -3.81
C ASN A 92 20.00 -3.30 -3.61
N GLY A 93 21.27 -3.12 -3.92
CA GLY A 93 22.31 -4.16 -3.78
C GLY A 93 22.58 -4.62 -2.34
N GLN A 94 22.02 -3.92 -1.34
CA GLN A 94 22.12 -4.26 0.08
C GLN A 94 20.84 -4.89 0.65
N GLY A 95 19.88 -5.21 -0.21
CA GLY A 95 18.60 -5.77 0.21
C GLY A 95 17.66 -4.78 0.90
N LYS A 96 17.85 -3.48 0.70
CA LYS A 96 16.99 -2.42 1.24
C LYS A 96 16.07 -1.90 0.16
N ILE A 97 14.89 -1.41 0.56
CA ILE A 97 13.96 -0.76 -0.38
C ILE A 97 14.61 0.50 -0.94
N ASP A 98 14.69 0.56 -2.26
CA ASP A 98 15.18 1.70 -3.02
C ASP A 98 13.98 2.53 -3.48
N LEU A 99 13.83 3.73 -2.92
CA LEU A 99 12.68 4.59 -3.20
C LEU A 99 12.64 5.11 -4.65
N GLU A 100 13.79 5.20 -5.32
CA GLU A 100 13.85 5.58 -6.73
C GLU A 100 13.32 4.48 -7.64
N LYS A 101 13.54 3.22 -7.27
CA LYS A 101 12.98 2.05 -7.97
C LYS A 101 11.52 1.83 -7.63
N PHE A 102 11.14 2.02 -6.37
CA PHE A 102 9.79 1.80 -5.89
C PHE A 102 8.82 2.86 -6.41
N GLU A 103 9.19 4.12 -6.34
CA GLU A 103 8.35 5.25 -6.71
C GLU A 103 6.99 5.26 -5.98
N PRO A 104 6.97 5.18 -4.63
CA PRO A 104 5.70 5.29 -3.90
C PRO A 104 5.07 6.65 -4.11
N ILE A 105 3.75 6.70 -4.11
CA ILE A 105 3.00 7.94 -4.35
C ILE A 105 2.37 8.48 -3.07
N CYS A 106 2.25 9.80 -3.02
CA CYS A 106 1.50 10.53 -2.00
C CYS A 106 0.34 11.26 -2.64
N TYR A 107 -0.80 11.31 -1.95
CA TYR A 107 -1.95 12.08 -2.37
C TYR A 107 -1.91 13.47 -1.73
N ASP A 108 -2.03 14.50 -2.56
CA ASP A 108 -2.21 15.88 -2.11
C ASP A 108 -3.71 16.21 -2.11
N CYS A 109 -4.27 16.38 -0.92
CA CYS A 109 -5.70 16.63 -0.76
C CYS A 109 -6.11 18.07 -1.14
N ASP A 110 -5.17 19.00 -1.27
CA ASP A 110 -5.46 20.38 -1.65
C ASP A 110 -5.66 20.52 -3.16
N THR A 111 -4.75 19.97 -3.95
CA THR A 111 -4.82 20.04 -5.41
C THR A 111 -5.37 18.77 -6.07
N HIS A 112 -5.67 17.73 -5.29
CA HIS A 112 -6.12 16.42 -5.77
C HIS A 112 -5.11 15.73 -6.70
N GLY A 113 -3.82 15.95 -6.46
CA GLY A 113 -2.75 15.36 -7.24
C GLY A 113 -2.09 14.15 -6.56
N TYR A 114 -1.52 13.26 -7.37
CA TYR A 114 -0.63 12.22 -6.90
C TYR A 114 0.81 12.60 -7.22
N TYR A 115 1.70 12.49 -6.25
CA TYR A 115 3.10 12.89 -6.37
C TYR A 115 4.03 11.76 -5.94
N LYS A 116 5.15 11.60 -6.64
CA LYS A 116 6.24 10.75 -6.20
C LYS A 116 7.08 11.48 -5.16
N LEU A 117 7.84 10.74 -4.35
CA LEU A 117 8.88 11.32 -3.53
C LEU A 117 9.97 11.92 -4.42
N GLY A 118 10.50 13.06 -4.04
CA GLY A 118 11.60 13.71 -4.74
C GLY A 118 12.96 13.12 -4.39
N GLU A 119 14.02 13.90 -4.66
CA GLU A 119 15.39 13.54 -4.33
C GLU A 119 15.60 13.41 -2.82
N LYS A 120 16.55 12.55 -2.43
CA LYS A 120 17.00 12.48 -1.05
C LYS A 120 17.62 13.83 -0.64
N VAL A 121 17.12 14.43 0.43
CA VAL A 121 17.55 15.76 0.89
C VAL A 121 18.41 15.72 2.17
N GLY A 122 18.55 14.57 2.80
CA GLY A 122 19.32 14.48 4.03
C GLY A 122 19.40 13.08 4.61
N ASN A 123 20.17 12.98 5.69
CA ASN A 123 20.35 11.74 6.43
C ASN A 123 19.83 11.89 7.86
N ALA A 124 18.88 11.05 8.23
CA ALA A 124 18.39 10.99 9.60
C ALA A 124 19.52 10.61 10.57
N PHE A 125 19.44 11.13 11.78
CA PHE A 125 20.40 10.89 12.88
C PHE A 125 21.82 11.41 12.62
N LYS A 126 22.06 12.09 11.51
CA LYS A 126 23.36 12.69 11.13
C LYS A 126 23.28 14.17 10.91
N ASP A 127 22.41 14.61 10.02
CA ASP A 127 22.44 16.00 9.56
C ASP A 127 22.07 16.99 10.67
N GLY A 128 21.18 16.62 11.58
CA GLY A 128 20.84 17.45 12.74
C GLY A 128 21.98 17.63 13.75
N LEU A 129 22.99 16.79 13.71
CA LEU A 129 24.16 16.93 14.59
C LEU A 129 24.98 18.20 14.31
N LYS A 130 24.81 18.82 13.15
CA LYS A 130 25.44 20.10 12.79
C LYS A 130 24.98 21.27 13.68
N LEU A 131 23.87 21.11 14.40
CA LEU A 131 23.34 22.12 15.32
C LEU A 131 23.75 21.89 16.77
N LYS A 132 24.51 20.84 17.05
CA LYS A 132 25.05 20.57 18.37
C LYS A 132 26.16 21.53 18.78
#